data_f31053e78fa51f155245643a2d1b778d
#
_entry.id   f31053e78fa51f155245643a2d1b778d
#
_cell.length_a   1.000
_cell.length_b   1.000
_cell.length_c   1.000
_cell.angle_alpha   90.00
_cell.angle_beta   90.00
_cell.angle_gamma   90.00
#
_symmetry.space_group_name_H-M   'P 1'
#
loop_
_entity.id
_entity.type
_entity.pdbx_description
1 polymer ?
#
loop_
_entity_poly.entity_id
_entity_poly.type
_entity_poly.pdbx_seq_one_letter_code
_entity_poly.pdbx_strand_id
1 'polypeptide(L)'
;KTYPGAPKINLESIDCDTFEIDPGIKLTPIEVMHYKLPVLGFRIGDLTYITDAKTITEKEKEKIKGSKTLIVNALRKEPHISHFNLEEALEFIKEISPKRAYLTHISHLFDTHKKIETQLPEGVFAAYDGLKIPFEC
;
A
#
# COMPACT_ATOMS: atom_id res chain seq x y z
N LYS A 1 -35.68 7.51 14.36
CA LYS A 1 -36.38 6.38 13.69
C LYS A 1 -35.47 5.89 12.59
N THR A 2 -34.95 4.65 12.68
CA THR A 2 -34.15 4.01 11.65
C THR A 2 -35.04 3.66 10.47
N TYR A 3 -34.66 4.04 9.27
CA TYR A 3 -35.41 3.72 8.05
C TYR A 3 -35.40 2.20 7.83
N PRO A 4 -36.58 1.55 7.56
CA PRO A 4 -36.60 0.14 7.26
C PRO A 4 -35.74 -0.19 6.04
N GLY A 5 -34.80 -1.11 6.17
CA GLY A 5 -33.88 -1.49 5.11
C GLY A 5 -32.55 -0.68 5.05
N ALA A 6 -32.34 0.30 5.95
CA ALA A 6 -31.06 0.95 6.07
C ALA A 6 -29.99 -0.06 6.56
N PRO A 7 -28.81 -0.11 5.95
CA PRO A 7 -27.74 -0.99 6.41
C PRO A 7 -27.30 -0.59 7.82
N LYS A 8 -27.03 -1.59 8.66
CA LYS A 8 -26.40 -1.37 9.96
C LYS A 8 -24.89 -1.42 9.77
N ILE A 9 -24.21 -0.36 10.20
CA ILE A 9 -22.75 -0.28 10.20
C ILE A 9 -22.31 -0.36 11.66
N ASN A 10 -21.53 -1.38 11.99
CA ASN A 10 -20.83 -1.46 13.27
C ASN A 10 -19.43 -0.89 13.06
N LEU A 11 -19.07 0.11 13.85
CA LEU A 11 -17.74 0.71 13.82
C LEU A 11 -16.92 0.14 14.96
N GLU A 12 -15.76 -0.38 14.63
CA GLU A 12 -14.76 -0.86 15.58
C GLU A 12 -13.51 -0.03 15.42
N SER A 13 -12.94 0.44 16.54
CA SER A 13 -11.67 1.16 16.54
C SER A 13 -10.53 0.16 16.51
N ILE A 14 -9.55 0.43 15.68
CA ILE A 14 -8.27 -0.30 15.67
C ILE A 14 -7.16 0.63 16.11
N ASP A 15 -6.11 0.09 16.68
CA ASP A 15 -4.84 0.76 16.98
C ASP A 15 -3.72 0.24 16.05
N CYS A 16 -2.46 0.44 16.42
CA CYS A 16 -1.31 -0.03 15.66
C CYS A 16 -0.89 -1.47 15.95
N ASP A 17 -1.67 -2.21 16.75
CA ASP A 17 -1.40 -3.61 17.07
C ASP A 17 -2.05 -4.56 16.04
N THR A 18 -1.46 -5.74 15.89
CA THR A 18 -2.01 -6.77 15.00
C THR A 18 -3.36 -7.26 15.53
N PHE A 19 -4.36 -7.31 14.68
CA PHE A 19 -5.69 -7.81 14.98
C PHE A 19 -6.17 -8.85 13.96
N GLU A 20 -7.21 -9.57 14.29
CA GLU A 20 -7.79 -10.62 13.45
C GLU A 20 -9.18 -10.17 12.95
N ILE A 21 -9.39 -10.23 11.64
CA ILE A 21 -10.66 -9.82 11.00
C ILE A 21 -11.58 -11.00 10.74
N ASP A 22 -11.02 -12.20 10.63
CA ASP A 22 -11.75 -13.46 10.46
C ASP A 22 -10.81 -14.60 10.93
N PRO A 23 -11.30 -15.76 11.39
CA PRO A 23 -10.45 -16.84 11.88
C PRO A 23 -9.27 -17.15 10.96
N GLY A 24 -8.04 -16.91 11.45
CA GLY A 24 -6.81 -17.11 10.72
C GLY A 24 -6.33 -15.95 9.84
N ILE A 25 -7.11 -14.87 9.68
CA ILE A 25 -6.70 -13.70 8.88
C ILE A 25 -6.27 -12.55 9.81
N LYS A 26 -4.96 -12.41 9.97
CA LYS A 26 -4.35 -11.37 10.80
C LYS A 26 -3.89 -10.17 9.95
N LEU A 27 -4.26 -8.97 10.40
CA LEU A 27 -3.80 -7.71 9.83
C LEU A 27 -2.85 -7.02 10.81
N THR A 28 -1.70 -6.59 10.30
CA THR A 28 -0.78 -5.74 11.04
C THR A 28 -0.85 -4.33 10.46
N PRO A 29 -1.37 -3.35 11.22
CA PRO A 29 -1.41 -1.95 10.77
C PRO A 29 0.01 -1.38 10.68
N ILE A 30 0.22 -0.57 9.65
CA ILE A 30 1.48 0.12 9.37
C ILE A 30 1.15 1.60 9.25
N GLU A 31 1.59 2.40 10.23
CA GLU A 31 1.38 3.83 10.18
C GLU A 31 2.34 4.49 9.19
N VAL A 32 1.80 5.20 8.24
CA VAL A 32 2.55 5.99 7.26
C VAL A 32 2.02 7.43 7.27
N MET A 33 2.83 8.37 6.79
CA MET A 33 2.44 9.78 6.77
C MET A 33 2.06 10.22 5.37
N HIS A 34 0.85 10.72 5.23
CA HIS A 34 0.38 11.51 4.08
C HIS A 34 0.63 12.99 4.40
N TYR A 35 1.82 13.49 4.13
CA TYR A 35 2.31 14.79 4.62
C TYR A 35 2.27 14.85 6.16
N LYS A 36 1.27 15.51 6.75
CA LYS A 36 1.10 15.63 8.21
C LYS A 36 -0.01 14.72 8.77
N LEU A 37 -0.71 14.03 7.92
CA LEU A 37 -1.82 13.16 8.31
C LEU A 37 -1.32 11.72 8.43
N PRO A 38 -1.43 11.07 9.61
CA PRO A 38 -1.19 9.65 9.72
C PRO A 38 -2.30 8.87 9.00
N VAL A 39 -1.92 7.87 8.22
CA VAL A 39 -2.80 6.93 7.55
C VAL A 39 -2.28 5.51 7.74
N LEU A 40 -3.14 4.51 7.60
CA LEU A 40 -2.77 3.12 7.82
C LEU A 40 -2.66 2.35 6.50
N GLY A 41 -1.50 1.73 6.29
CA GLY A 41 -1.34 0.57 5.44
C GLY A 41 -1.53 -0.71 6.25
N PHE A 42 -1.52 -1.87 5.59
CA PHE A 42 -1.74 -3.15 6.25
C PHE A 42 -0.83 -4.23 5.68
N ARG A 43 -0.33 -5.10 6.58
CA ARG A 43 0.29 -6.36 6.20
C ARG A 43 -0.66 -7.51 6.51
N ILE A 44 -0.80 -8.42 5.55
CA ILE A 44 -1.59 -9.66 5.66
C ILE A 44 -0.69 -10.79 5.17
N GLY A 45 -0.21 -11.63 6.10
CA GLY A 45 0.73 -12.70 5.76
C GLY A 45 1.98 -12.18 5.04
N ASP A 46 2.19 -12.57 3.80
CA ASP A 46 3.34 -12.15 2.98
C ASP A 46 3.06 -10.98 2.02
N LEU A 47 1.86 -10.38 2.11
CA LEU A 47 1.45 -9.19 1.37
C LEU A 47 1.48 -7.95 2.26
N THR A 48 2.04 -6.86 1.77
CA THR A 48 1.87 -5.51 2.35
C THR A 48 1.21 -4.59 1.33
N TYR A 49 0.18 -3.87 1.78
CA TYR A 49 -0.53 -2.84 1.01
C TYR A 49 -0.40 -1.48 1.71
N ILE A 50 0.21 -0.54 0.99
CA ILE A 50 0.42 0.84 1.47
C ILE A 50 -0.06 1.80 0.39
N THR A 51 -0.96 2.69 0.75
CA THR A 51 -1.38 3.79 -0.12
C THR A 51 -1.26 5.11 0.62
N ASP A 52 -1.22 6.21 -0.12
CA ASP A 52 -1.12 7.57 0.42
C ASP A 52 0.12 7.83 1.29
N ALA A 53 1.20 7.06 1.11
CA ALA A 53 2.43 7.27 1.85
C ALA A 53 3.31 8.35 1.21
N LYS A 54 3.86 9.23 2.06
CA LYS A 54 4.97 10.13 1.74
C LYS A 54 6.20 9.81 2.57
N THR A 55 6.02 9.44 3.82
CA THR A 55 7.11 9.01 4.69
C THR A 55 6.68 7.84 5.56
N ILE A 56 7.64 6.99 5.91
CA ILE A 56 7.46 5.81 6.75
C ILE A 56 8.62 5.78 7.73
N THR A 57 8.35 5.62 9.02
CA THR A 57 9.42 5.53 10.03
C THR A 57 10.12 4.18 9.96
N GLU A 58 11.37 4.11 10.43
CA GLU A 58 12.12 2.85 10.49
C GLU A 58 11.38 1.77 11.30
N LYS A 59 10.74 2.16 12.40
CA LYS A 59 9.90 1.26 13.21
C LYS A 59 8.79 0.60 12.38
N GLU A 60 8.12 1.38 11.54
CA GLU A 60 7.02 0.88 10.70
C GLU A 60 7.55 0.05 9.52
N LYS A 61 8.72 0.38 8.98
CA LYS A 61 9.39 -0.44 7.96
C LYS A 61 9.73 -1.85 8.46
N GLU A 62 10.06 -2.02 9.74
CA GLU A 62 10.30 -3.35 10.34
C GLU A 62 9.08 -4.27 10.21
N LYS A 63 7.86 -3.71 10.31
CA LYS A 63 6.62 -4.48 10.10
C LYS A 63 6.45 -4.96 8.65
N ILE A 64 7.06 -4.25 7.69
CA ILE A 64 6.96 -4.53 6.25
C ILE A 64 8.01 -5.56 5.81
N LYS A 65 9.17 -5.59 6.46
CA LYS A 65 10.27 -6.51 6.12
C LYS A 65 9.80 -7.97 6.06
N GLY A 66 10.29 -8.68 5.05
CA GLY A 66 9.89 -10.07 4.79
C GLY A 66 8.58 -10.24 4.02
N SER A 67 7.92 -9.15 3.61
CA SER A 67 6.81 -9.24 2.66
C SER A 67 7.32 -9.73 1.31
N LYS A 68 6.67 -10.76 0.75
CA LYS A 68 6.99 -11.23 -0.61
C LYS A 68 6.38 -10.33 -1.67
N THR A 69 5.23 -9.74 -1.36
CA THR A 69 4.51 -8.83 -2.26
C THR A 69 4.29 -7.49 -1.58
N LEU A 70 4.67 -6.42 -2.24
CA LEU A 70 4.46 -5.05 -1.78
C LEU A 70 3.60 -4.28 -2.80
N ILE A 71 2.51 -3.69 -2.33
CA ILE A 71 1.70 -2.75 -3.12
C ILE A 71 1.90 -1.38 -2.49
N VAL A 72 2.38 -0.40 -3.25
CA VAL A 72 2.72 0.93 -2.74
C VAL A 72 2.35 2.02 -3.74
N ASN A 73 1.99 3.19 -3.23
CA ASN A 73 1.67 4.34 -4.08
C ASN A 73 2.90 4.89 -4.80
N ALA A 74 2.70 5.28 -6.06
CA ALA A 74 3.63 6.12 -6.83
C ALA A 74 2.79 7.08 -7.68
N LEU A 75 2.58 8.30 -7.18
CA LEU A 75 1.60 9.21 -7.76
C LEU A 75 1.97 9.64 -9.18
N ARG A 76 3.23 10.01 -9.40
CA ARG A 76 3.79 10.51 -10.66
C ARG A 76 5.33 10.55 -10.59
N LYS A 77 5.99 11.02 -11.67
CA LYS A 77 7.45 11.15 -11.70
C LYS A 77 7.97 12.32 -10.87
N GLU A 78 7.27 13.45 -10.95
CA GLU A 78 7.67 14.68 -10.25
C GLU A 78 7.37 14.56 -8.75
N PRO A 79 8.17 15.24 -7.90
CA PRO A 79 7.92 15.26 -6.47
C PRO A 79 6.52 15.74 -6.10
N HIS A 80 5.99 15.18 -5.02
CA HIS A 80 4.71 15.57 -4.46
C HIS A 80 4.82 15.69 -2.93
N ILE A 81 4.07 16.62 -2.34
CA ILE A 81 4.19 16.93 -0.91
C ILE A 81 3.68 15.79 -0.01
N SER A 82 2.70 15.03 -0.46
CA SER A 82 1.99 14.06 0.38
C SER A 82 2.08 12.61 -0.09
N HIS A 83 2.64 12.35 -1.28
CA HIS A 83 2.76 11.02 -1.85
C HIS A 83 4.17 10.74 -2.32
N PHE A 84 4.58 9.48 -2.32
CA PHE A 84 5.77 9.07 -3.05
C PHE A 84 5.63 9.39 -4.54
N ASN A 85 6.68 9.95 -5.12
CA ASN A 85 6.88 9.93 -6.56
C ASN A 85 7.48 8.59 -6.98
N LEU A 86 7.74 8.40 -8.28
CA LEU A 86 8.30 7.14 -8.78
C LEU A 86 9.66 6.81 -8.14
N GLU A 87 10.57 7.77 -8.09
CA GLU A 87 11.92 7.56 -7.55
C GLU A 87 11.87 7.14 -6.08
N GLU A 88 11.14 7.87 -5.25
CA GLU A 88 10.95 7.56 -3.82
C GLU A 88 10.30 6.18 -3.60
N ALA A 89 9.30 5.82 -4.43
CA ALA A 89 8.68 4.51 -4.37
C ALA A 89 9.66 3.39 -4.74
N LEU A 90 10.48 3.58 -5.77
CA LEU A 90 11.49 2.59 -6.19
C LEU A 90 12.62 2.45 -5.15
N GLU A 91 13.06 3.54 -4.51
CA GLU A 91 14.02 3.48 -3.40
C GLU A 91 13.46 2.70 -2.22
N PHE A 92 12.20 2.97 -1.85
CA PHE A 92 11.51 2.23 -0.79
C PHE A 92 11.35 0.74 -1.13
N ILE A 93 10.95 0.40 -2.35
CA ILE A 93 10.87 -0.99 -2.82
C ILE A 93 12.23 -1.68 -2.73
N LYS A 94 13.31 -1.00 -3.15
CA LYS A 94 14.68 -1.53 -3.06
C LYS A 94 15.10 -1.79 -1.60
N GLU A 95 14.75 -0.90 -0.68
CA GLU A 95 15.03 -1.05 0.74
C GLU A 95 14.30 -2.26 1.34
N ILE A 96 12.99 -2.43 1.07
CA ILE A 96 12.18 -3.55 1.56
C ILE A 96 12.56 -4.86 0.88
N SER A 97 13.00 -4.79 -0.38
CA SER A 97 13.43 -5.94 -1.20
C SER A 97 12.38 -7.06 -1.29
N PRO A 98 11.12 -6.77 -1.64
CA PRO A 98 10.10 -7.79 -1.83
C PRO A 98 10.40 -8.62 -3.09
N LYS A 99 9.80 -9.79 -3.19
CA LYS A 99 9.88 -10.63 -4.40
C LYS A 99 9.18 -9.98 -5.61
N ARG A 100 8.09 -9.25 -5.35
CA ARG A 100 7.32 -8.50 -6.35
C ARG A 100 6.78 -7.21 -5.72
N ALA A 101 6.77 -6.13 -6.50
CA ALA A 101 6.14 -4.88 -6.09
C ALA A 101 5.16 -4.38 -7.16
N TYR A 102 4.09 -3.76 -6.72
CA TYR A 102 3.07 -3.18 -7.59
C TYR A 102 2.86 -1.71 -7.21
N LEU A 103 2.98 -0.84 -8.20
CA LEU A 103 2.70 0.59 -8.04
C LEU A 103 1.20 0.84 -8.20
N THR A 104 0.62 1.54 -7.25
CA THR A 104 -0.79 1.96 -7.25
C THR A 104 -0.92 3.46 -7.05
N HIS A 105 -2.15 3.98 -6.98
CA HIS A 105 -2.43 5.41 -6.77
C HIS A 105 -1.77 6.30 -7.84
N ILE A 106 -1.79 5.81 -9.07
CA ILE A 106 -1.14 6.44 -10.24
C ILE A 106 -2.04 7.55 -10.78
N SER A 107 -1.53 8.78 -10.85
CA SER A 107 -2.28 9.91 -11.40
C SER A 107 -2.25 9.92 -12.93
N HIS A 108 -3.20 10.65 -13.54
CA HIS A 108 -3.25 10.90 -14.98
C HIS A 108 -2.02 11.69 -15.49
N LEU A 109 -1.26 12.32 -14.61
CA LEU A 109 -0.01 13.05 -14.94
C LEU A 109 1.21 12.14 -15.02
N PHE A 110 1.09 10.87 -14.67
CA PHE A 110 2.24 9.97 -14.68
C PHE A 110 2.64 9.60 -16.11
N ASP A 111 1.84 8.83 -16.75
CA ASP A 111 1.88 8.43 -18.18
C ASP A 111 0.82 7.34 -18.44
N THR A 112 0.76 6.79 -19.65
CA THR A 112 -0.06 5.61 -19.94
C THR A 112 0.55 4.36 -19.29
N HIS A 113 -0.28 3.40 -18.88
CA HIS A 113 0.16 2.15 -18.25
C HIS A 113 1.28 1.46 -19.04
N LYS A 114 1.12 1.33 -20.36
CA LYS A 114 2.12 0.72 -21.24
C LYS A 114 3.49 1.40 -21.18
N LYS A 115 3.53 2.73 -21.10
CA LYS A 115 4.78 3.47 -21.02
C LYS A 115 5.39 3.38 -19.61
N ILE A 116 4.55 3.37 -18.57
CA ILE A 116 5.02 3.18 -17.20
C ILE A 116 5.75 1.84 -17.09
N GLU A 117 5.13 0.75 -17.53
CA GLU A 117 5.71 -0.59 -17.49
C GLU A 117 7.10 -0.68 -18.14
N THR A 118 7.34 0.05 -19.22
CA THR A 118 8.66 0.04 -19.88
C THR A 118 9.77 0.75 -19.10
N GLN A 119 9.44 1.48 -18.05
CA GLN A 119 10.37 2.27 -17.24
C GLN A 119 10.63 1.64 -15.87
N LEU A 120 9.89 0.57 -15.51
CA LEU A 120 10.02 -0.07 -14.21
C LEU A 120 11.15 -1.12 -14.23
N PRO A 121 11.88 -1.26 -13.11
CA PRO A 121 12.89 -2.31 -12.99
C PRO A 121 12.23 -3.68 -12.88
N GLU A 122 13.03 -4.73 -13.06
CA GLU A 122 12.58 -6.11 -12.90
C GLU A 122 11.92 -6.35 -11.54
N GLY A 123 10.79 -7.06 -11.53
CA GLY A 123 10.02 -7.36 -10.31
C GLY A 123 9.10 -6.23 -9.84
N VAL A 124 9.08 -5.08 -10.53
CA VAL A 124 8.17 -3.96 -10.25
C VAL A 124 7.20 -3.80 -11.40
N PHE A 125 5.91 -3.65 -11.10
CA PHE A 125 4.81 -3.61 -12.06
C PHE A 125 3.88 -2.44 -11.75
N ALA A 126 3.20 -1.89 -12.74
CA ALA A 126 2.10 -0.96 -12.53
C ALA A 126 0.79 -1.75 -12.32
N ALA A 127 0.07 -1.45 -11.24
CA ALA A 127 -1.24 -2.05 -11.02
C ALA A 127 -2.28 -1.52 -12.03
N TYR A 128 -3.32 -2.31 -12.28
CA TYR A 128 -4.43 -1.95 -13.16
C TYR A 128 -5.74 -2.55 -12.65
N ASP A 129 -6.86 -2.00 -13.08
CA ASP A 129 -8.19 -2.44 -12.66
C ASP A 129 -8.45 -3.89 -13.08
N GLY A 130 -8.82 -4.72 -12.11
CA GLY A 130 -9.04 -6.15 -12.31
C GLY A 130 -7.80 -7.03 -12.13
N LEU A 131 -6.62 -6.46 -11.81
CA LEU A 131 -5.44 -7.24 -11.46
C LEU A 131 -5.71 -8.11 -10.23
N LYS A 132 -5.40 -9.40 -10.34
CA LYS A 132 -5.48 -10.37 -9.24
C LYS A 132 -4.08 -10.78 -8.82
N ILE A 133 -3.75 -10.55 -7.56
CA ILE A 133 -2.43 -10.85 -6.98
C ILE A 133 -2.61 -11.96 -5.94
N PRO A 134 -2.14 -13.20 -6.20
CA PRO A 134 -2.17 -14.24 -5.18
C PRO A 134 -1.11 -13.98 -4.10
N PHE A 135 -1.47 -14.25 -2.84
CA PHE A 135 -0.57 -14.16 -1.68
C PHE A 135 -0.93 -15.24 -0.64
N GLU A 136 -0.03 -15.46 0.32
CA GLU A 136 -0.21 -16.41 1.41
C GLU A 136 -0.46 -15.66 2.72
N CYS A 137 -1.48 -16.07 3.46
CA CYS A 137 -1.80 -15.57 4.81
C CYS A 137 -0.97 -16.28 5.88
#